data_e7842bbeb5ee808d7dce49ffea022530
#
_entry.id   e7842bbeb5ee808d7dce49ffea022530
#
_cell.length_a   1.000
_cell.length_b   1.000
_cell.length_c   1.000
_cell.angle_alpha   90.00
_cell.angle_beta   90.00
_cell.angle_gamma   90.00
#
_symmetry.space_group_name_H-M   'P 1'
#
loop_
_entity.id
_entity.type
_entity.pdbx_description
1 polymer ?
#
loop_
_entity_poly.entity_id
_entity_poly.type
_entity_poly.pdbx_seq_one_letter_code
_entity_poly.pdbx_strand_id
1 'polypeptide(L)'
;RIEMRLSGTPLQYITGVQEFMGLMFRVNPDVLIPRLDTEVLVDQAIGILKAKEWENPFILDMCTGSGAIGVTMAHEFPDAEVTMTDVSPKALSTAMGNAQINDVFTRCIFLQGDMFEAIPEQKRFDMILSNPPYIESDVIETLSTEVKDHEPRLALDGGADGFLCTNE
;
A
#
# COMPACT_ATOMS: atom_id res chain seq x y z
N ARG A 1 8.40 20.67 -14.92
CA ARG A 1 7.39 20.50 -13.83
C ARG A 1 6.04 21.12 -14.20
N ILE A 2 6.01 22.38 -14.68
CA ILE A 2 4.74 23.04 -15.10
C ILE A 2 4.10 22.28 -16.27
N GLU A 3 4.87 21.90 -17.28
CA GLU A 3 4.39 21.10 -18.42
C GLU A 3 3.82 19.76 -17.99
N MET A 4 4.46 19.06 -17.06
CA MET A 4 3.93 17.81 -16.48
C MET A 4 2.58 18.03 -15.77
N ARG A 5 2.44 19.13 -15.03
CA ARG A 5 1.16 19.45 -14.38
C ARG A 5 0.08 19.78 -15.39
N LEU A 6 0.42 20.50 -16.46
CA LEU A 6 -0.51 20.81 -17.54
C LEU A 6 -0.94 19.57 -18.35
N SER A 7 -0.11 18.52 -18.40
CA SER A 7 -0.46 17.22 -19.00
C SER A 7 -1.26 16.30 -18.06
N GLY A 8 -1.67 16.77 -16.88
CA GLY A 8 -2.47 16.00 -15.94
C GLY A 8 -1.64 15.11 -14.99
N THR A 9 -0.31 15.20 -14.97
CA THR A 9 0.51 14.41 -14.04
C THR A 9 0.19 14.82 -12.60
N PRO A 10 -0.11 13.86 -11.69
CA PRO A 10 -0.34 14.13 -10.27
C PRO A 10 0.81 14.92 -9.65
N LEU A 11 0.48 15.88 -8.78
CA LEU A 11 1.49 16.70 -8.11
C LEU A 11 2.49 15.83 -7.34
N GLN A 12 2.01 14.78 -6.71
CA GLN A 12 2.81 13.85 -5.92
C GLN A 12 3.88 13.12 -6.76
N TYR A 13 3.57 12.76 -8.01
CA TYR A 13 4.59 12.21 -8.92
C TYR A 13 5.60 13.25 -9.41
N ILE A 14 5.19 14.52 -9.49
CA ILE A 14 6.09 15.63 -9.84
C ILE A 14 7.06 15.96 -8.69
N THR A 15 6.58 15.88 -7.45
CA THR A 15 7.37 16.12 -6.23
C THR A 15 8.11 14.88 -5.78
N GLY A 16 7.59 13.69 -6.12
CA GLY A 16 8.13 12.39 -5.74
C GLY A 16 7.75 11.96 -4.33
N VAL A 17 6.84 12.70 -3.66
CA VAL A 17 6.49 12.45 -2.25
C VAL A 17 5.00 12.64 -1.98
N GLN A 18 4.49 11.89 -1.00
CA GLN A 18 3.17 12.01 -0.40
C GLN A 18 3.29 11.84 1.11
N GLU A 19 2.62 12.71 1.86
CA GLU A 19 2.43 12.50 3.30
C GLU A 19 1.26 11.53 3.53
N PHE A 20 1.42 10.61 4.50
CA PHE A 20 0.40 9.67 4.93
C PHE A 20 0.59 9.36 6.43
N MET A 21 -0.45 9.56 7.24
CA MET A 21 -0.39 9.35 8.71
C MET A 21 0.79 10.07 9.39
N GLY A 22 1.15 11.28 8.94
CA GLY A 22 2.28 12.06 9.46
C GLY A 22 3.67 11.59 9.01
N LEU A 23 3.77 10.54 8.22
CA LEU A 23 5.00 10.03 7.65
C LEU A 23 5.16 10.45 6.19
N MET A 24 6.40 10.56 5.72
CA MET A 24 6.68 10.89 4.32
C MET A 24 6.97 9.63 3.52
N PHE A 25 6.26 9.48 2.40
CA PHE A 25 6.43 8.38 1.46
C PHE A 25 6.93 8.88 0.10
N ARG A 26 7.93 8.21 -0.45
CA ARG A 26 8.27 8.35 -1.86
C ARG A 26 7.21 7.68 -2.69
N VAL A 27 6.80 8.36 -3.77
CA VAL A 27 5.84 7.84 -4.74
C VAL A 27 6.34 8.07 -6.16
N ASN A 28 5.97 7.18 -7.05
CA ASN A 28 6.31 7.20 -8.46
C ASN A 28 5.20 6.49 -9.26
N PRO A 29 5.22 6.49 -10.60
CA PRO A 29 4.18 5.86 -11.40
C PRO A 29 4.04 4.33 -11.26
N ASP A 30 4.89 3.67 -10.49
CA ASP A 30 4.81 2.23 -10.23
C ASP A 30 3.92 1.90 -9.00
N VAL A 31 3.46 2.90 -8.24
CA VAL A 31 2.64 2.71 -7.03
C VAL A 31 1.45 3.68 -6.99
N LEU A 32 0.34 3.24 -6.41
CA LEU A 32 -0.79 4.11 -6.09
C LEU A 32 -0.34 5.20 -5.11
N ILE A 33 -0.77 6.44 -5.34
CA ILE A 33 -0.58 7.52 -4.36
C ILE A 33 -1.44 7.22 -3.13
N PRO A 34 -0.88 7.14 -1.91
CA PRO A 34 -1.65 6.90 -0.70
C PRO A 34 -2.83 7.86 -0.55
N ARG A 35 -4.01 7.32 -0.17
CA ARG A 35 -5.28 8.03 -0.08
C ARG A 35 -5.70 8.26 1.37
N LEU A 36 -6.44 9.33 1.63
CA LEU A 36 -7.01 9.64 2.94
C LEU A 36 -7.95 8.55 3.46
N ASP A 37 -8.71 7.89 2.57
CA ASP A 37 -9.59 6.78 2.96
C ASP A 37 -8.78 5.60 3.53
N THR A 38 -7.56 5.40 3.06
CA THR A 38 -6.65 4.38 3.58
C THR A 38 -6.11 4.74 4.97
N GLU A 39 -6.01 6.03 5.31
CA GLU A 39 -5.67 6.48 6.68
C GLU A 39 -6.73 6.03 7.69
N VAL A 40 -8.01 6.04 7.30
CA VAL A 40 -9.10 5.56 8.15
C VAL A 40 -8.95 4.07 8.46
N LEU A 41 -8.56 3.26 7.47
CA LEU A 41 -8.26 1.84 7.68
C LEU A 41 -7.13 1.66 8.71
N VAL A 42 -6.04 2.39 8.55
CA VAL A 42 -4.87 2.30 9.43
C VAL A 42 -5.22 2.79 10.85
N ASP A 43 -5.95 3.89 10.99
CA ASP A 43 -6.38 4.41 12.29
C ASP A 43 -7.25 3.39 13.06
N GLN A 44 -8.19 2.73 12.38
CA GLN A 44 -8.99 1.66 12.98
C GLN A 44 -8.13 0.46 13.40
N ALA A 45 -7.17 0.05 12.57
CA ALA A 45 -6.25 -1.03 12.88
C ALA A 45 -5.40 -0.73 14.12
N ILE A 46 -4.86 0.49 14.21
CA ILE A 46 -4.11 0.98 15.37
C ILE A 46 -4.97 0.93 16.63
N GLY A 47 -6.22 1.40 16.53
CA GLY A 47 -7.17 1.38 17.65
C GLY A 47 -7.44 -0.04 18.15
N ILE A 48 -7.64 -1.00 17.25
CA ILE A 48 -7.89 -2.40 17.59
C ILE A 48 -6.65 -3.03 18.27
N LEU A 49 -5.46 -2.84 17.74
CA LEU A 49 -4.23 -3.41 18.30
C LEU A 49 -3.93 -2.83 19.69
N LYS A 50 -4.08 -1.51 19.86
CA LYS A 50 -3.90 -0.85 21.16
C LYS A 50 -4.92 -1.34 22.22
N ALA A 51 -6.19 -1.55 21.80
CA ALA A 51 -7.23 -2.04 22.71
C ALA A 51 -7.04 -3.50 23.15
N LYS A 52 -6.37 -4.31 22.33
CA LYS A 52 -6.11 -5.74 22.63
C LYS A 52 -4.79 -5.97 23.38
N GLU A 53 -3.98 -4.92 23.55
CA GLU A 53 -2.67 -4.99 24.23
C GLU A 53 -1.76 -6.13 23.69
N TRP A 54 -1.82 -6.39 22.38
CA TRP A 54 -0.99 -7.41 21.76
C TRP A 54 0.50 -7.05 21.83
N GLU A 55 1.26 -7.95 22.41
CA GLU A 55 2.72 -7.86 22.42
C GLU A 55 3.29 -8.49 21.12
N ASN A 56 4.19 -7.77 20.46
CA ASN A 56 4.89 -8.22 19.24
C ASN A 56 3.95 -8.74 18.13
N PRO A 57 2.96 -7.97 17.66
CA PRO A 57 2.00 -8.47 16.68
C PRO A 57 2.65 -8.77 15.33
N PHE A 58 2.21 -9.87 14.71
CA PHE A 58 2.52 -10.20 13.32
C PHE A 58 1.44 -9.59 12.42
N ILE A 59 1.84 -8.63 11.58
CA ILE A 59 0.94 -7.87 10.71
C ILE A 59 1.25 -8.18 9.25
N LEU A 60 0.21 -8.39 8.45
CA LEU A 60 0.31 -8.49 6.99
C LEU A 60 -0.30 -7.25 6.34
N ASP A 61 0.46 -6.58 5.49
CA ASP A 61 0.00 -5.58 4.53
C ASP A 61 0.02 -6.19 3.14
N MET A 62 -1.15 -6.56 2.62
CA MET A 62 -1.34 -7.21 1.34
C MET A 62 -1.69 -6.18 0.27
N CYS A 63 -1.10 -6.29 -0.92
CA CYS A 63 -1.15 -5.27 -1.98
C CYS A 63 -0.53 -3.96 -1.49
N THR A 64 0.68 -4.04 -0.95
CA THR A 64 1.30 -2.96 -0.16
C THR A 64 1.58 -1.68 -0.96
N GLY A 65 1.76 -1.78 -2.28
CA GLY A 65 2.04 -0.63 -3.14
C GLY A 65 3.28 0.16 -2.68
N SER A 66 3.09 1.39 -2.25
CA SER A 66 4.15 2.24 -1.70
C SER A 66 4.63 1.83 -0.30
N GLY A 67 3.97 0.85 0.34
CA GLY A 67 4.23 0.48 1.72
C GLY A 67 3.52 1.36 2.76
N ALA A 68 2.56 2.19 2.35
CA ALA A 68 1.96 3.19 3.23
C ALA A 68 1.32 2.57 4.47
N ILE A 69 0.56 1.48 4.33
CA ILE A 69 -0.06 0.77 5.46
C ILE A 69 1.02 0.11 6.32
N GLY A 70 1.81 -0.78 5.73
CA GLY A 70 2.76 -1.61 6.46
C GLY A 70 3.85 -0.82 7.18
N VAL A 71 4.42 0.20 6.53
CA VAL A 71 5.42 1.10 7.12
C VAL A 71 4.82 1.88 8.29
N THR A 72 3.59 2.39 8.15
CA THR A 72 2.90 3.10 9.24
C THR A 72 2.64 2.18 10.42
N MET A 73 2.17 0.96 10.17
CA MET A 73 1.96 -0.03 11.25
C MET A 73 3.27 -0.40 11.96
N ALA A 74 4.37 -0.59 11.21
CA ALA A 74 5.68 -0.83 11.78
C ALA A 74 6.21 0.38 12.59
N HIS A 75 5.85 1.61 12.20
CA HIS A 75 6.21 2.83 12.93
C HIS A 75 5.43 2.95 14.26
N GLU A 76 4.11 2.70 14.21
CA GLU A 76 3.22 2.80 15.38
C GLU A 76 3.44 1.69 16.41
N PHE A 77 3.89 0.52 15.97
CA PHE A 77 4.15 -0.65 16.82
C PHE A 77 5.62 -1.07 16.71
N PRO A 78 6.51 -0.51 17.56
CA PRO A 78 7.96 -0.78 17.49
C PRO A 78 8.35 -2.25 17.64
N ASP A 79 7.51 -3.05 18.29
CA ASP A 79 7.74 -4.48 18.53
C ASP A 79 7.05 -5.38 17.49
N ALA A 80 6.32 -4.81 16.52
CA ALA A 80 5.65 -5.58 15.47
C ALA A 80 6.63 -6.10 14.42
N GLU A 81 6.36 -7.30 13.88
CA GLU A 81 6.91 -7.76 12.61
C GLU A 81 5.85 -7.55 11.51
N VAL A 82 6.19 -6.79 10.48
CA VAL A 82 5.28 -6.47 9.40
C VAL A 82 5.73 -7.15 8.12
N THR A 83 4.89 -8.03 7.58
CA THR A 83 5.08 -8.61 6.25
C THR A 83 4.30 -7.77 5.23
N MET A 84 4.96 -7.38 4.15
CA MET A 84 4.38 -6.60 3.06
C MET A 84 4.46 -7.42 1.79
N THR A 85 3.33 -7.59 1.10
CA THR A 85 3.29 -8.36 -0.15
C THR A 85 2.75 -7.53 -1.30
N ASP A 86 3.27 -7.77 -2.48
CA ASP A 86 2.77 -7.19 -3.73
C ASP A 86 3.16 -8.08 -4.91
N VAL A 87 2.35 -8.13 -5.94
CA VAL A 87 2.67 -8.82 -7.18
C VAL A 87 3.73 -8.07 -7.98
N SER A 88 3.81 -6.74 -7.82
CA SER A 88 4.74 -5.85 -8.51
C SER A 88 6.08 -5.75 -7.78
N PRO A 89 7.19 -6.23 -8.36
CA PRO A 89 8.52 -6.04 -7.75
C PRO A 89 8.94 -4.57 -7.67
N LYS A 90 8.39 -3.71 -8.52
CA LYS A 90 8.66 -2.28 -8.50
C LYS A 90 7.95 -1.59 -7.33
N ALA A 91 6.72 -2.01 -7.03
CA ALA A 91 6.00 -1.57 -5.83
C ALA A 91 6.77 -1.96 -4.57
N LEU A 92 7.20 -3.22 -4.46
CA LEU A 92 8.03 -3.68 -3.34
C LEU A 92 9.34 -2.90 -3.20
N SER A 93 10.00 -2.56 -4.31
CA SER A 93 11.21 -1.71 -4.28
C SER A 93 10.91 -0.33 -3.69
N THR A 94 9.77 0.25 -4.03
CA THR A 94 9.31 1.54 -3.47
C THR A 94 8.98 1.40 -1.99
N ALA A 95 8.26 0.34 -1.59
CA ALA A 95 7.94 0.06 -0.19
C ALA A 95 9.20 -0.15 0.67
N MET A 96 10.19 -0.90 0.17
CA MET A 96 11.50 -1.06 0.83
C MET A 96 12.20 0.29 1.06
N GLY A 97 12.22 1.15 0.04
CA GLY A 97 12.77 2.50 0.16
C GLY A 97 12.02 3.35 1.19
N ASN A 98 10.71 3.21 1.26
CA ASN A 98 9.87 3.91 2.25
C ASN A 98 10.06 3.38 3.67
N ALA A 99 10.25 2.08 3.83
CA ALA A 99 10.61 1.49 5.13
C ALA A 99 11.97 1.98 5.63
N GLN A 100 12.94 2.18 4.72
CA GLN A 100 14.26 2.72 5.07
C GLN A 100 14.19 4.18 5.52
N ILE A 101 13.51 5.05 4.79
CA ILE A 101 13.43 6.49 5.13
C ILE A 101 12.59 6.77 6.39
N ASN A 102 11.76 5.81 6.81
CA ASN A 102 10.97 5.89 8.04
C ASN A 102 11.54 5.00 9.18
N ASP A 103 12.78 4.51 9.02
CA ASP A 103 13.54 3.78 10.06
C ASP A 103 12.87 2.49 10.59
N VAL A 104 12.06 1.81 9.73
CA VAL A 104 11.36 0.56 10.12
C VAL A 104 11.81 -0.67 9.34
N PHE A 105 12.74 -0.54 8.39
CA PHE A 105 13.12 -1.58 7.44
C PHE A 105 13.50 -2.92 8.09
N THR A 106 14.18 -2.90 9.22
CA THR A 106 14.66 -4.11 9.91
C THR A 106 13.56 -4.98 10.51
N ARG A 107 12.34 -4.44 10.62
CA ARG A 107 11.16 -5.13 11.15
C ARG A 107 10.13 -5.47 10.05
N CYS A 108 10.51 -5.22 8.79
CA CYS A 108 9.69 -5.44 7.63
C CYS A 108 10.21 -6.61 6.79
N ILE A 109 9.31 -7.48 6.37
CA ILE A 109 9.57 -8.59 5.45
C ILE A 109 8.83 -8.26 4.15
N PHE A 110 9.50 -8.40 3.01
CA PHE A 110 8.93 -8.09 1.70
C PHE A 110 8.89 -9.37 0.87
N LEU A 111 7.70 -9.74 0.40
CA LEU A 111 7.50 -10.97 -0.37
C LEU A 111 6.74 -10.64 -1.67
N GLN A 112 7.28 -11.11 -2.78
CA GLN A 112 6.60 -10.96 -4.07
C GLN A 112 5.68 -12.16 -4.33
N GLY A 113 4.45 -11.88 -4.72
CA GLY A 113 3.48 -12.90 -5.15
C GLY A 113 2.08 -12.33 -5.22
N ASP A 114 1.18 -13.12 -5.79
CA ASP A 114 -0.22 -12.78 -5.90
C ASP A 114 -0.95 -13.18 -4.61
N MET A 115 -1.64 -12.23 -4.01
CA MET A 115 -2.41 -12.39 -2.78
C MET A 115 -1.71 -13.28 -1.74
N PHE A 116 -2.29 -14.40 -1.36
CA PHE A 116 -1.75 -15.34 -0.37
C PHE A 116 -0.64 -16.26 -0.89
N GLU A 117 -0.40 -16.33 -2.21
CA GLU A 117 0.63 -17.22 -2.78
C GLU A 117 2.06 -16.89 -2.29
N ALA A 118 2.32 -15.61 -1.98
CA ALA A 118 3.60 -15.19 -1.42
C ALA A 118 3.82 -15.63 0.04
N ILE A 119 2.76 -16.05 0.72
CA ILE A 119 2.78 -16.32 2.16
C ILE A 119 3.12 -17.79 2.41
N PRO A 120 4.18 -18.11 3.21
CA PRO A 120 4.44 -19.50 3.61
C PRO A 120 3.26 -20.09 4.37
N GLU A 121 2.87 -21.33 4.06
CA GLU A 121 1.68 -22.02 4.63
C GLU A 121 1.61 -22.02 6.17
N GLN A 122 2.76 -22.03 6.85
CA GLN A 122 2.84 -22.05 8.31
C GLN A 122 2.78 -20.68 8.94
N LYS A 123 2.93 -19.59 8.14
CA LYS A 123 2.90 -18.22 8.66
C LYS A 123 1.48 -17.86 9.12
N ARG A 124 1.39 -17.22 10.26
CA ARG A 124 0.13 -16.73 10.83
C ARG A 124 0.30 -15.24 11.15
N PHE A 125 -0.80 -14.52 11.07
CA PHE A 125 -0.83 -13.09 11.36
C PHE A 125 -1.92 -12.80 12.39
N ASP A 126 -1.65 -11.83 13.24
CA ASP A 126 -2.62 -11.31 14.21
C ASP A 126 -3.56 -10.30 13.54
N MET A 127 -3.06 -9.63 12.48
CA MET A 127 -3.84 -8.68 11.70
C MET A 127 -3.44 -8.73 10.22
N ILE A 128 -4.44 -8.69 9.35
CA ILE A 128 -4.25 -8.57 7.90
C ILE A 128 -4.94 -7.28 7.46
N LEU A 129 -4.19 -6.44 6.76
CA LEU A 129 -4.66 -5.20 6.18
C LEU A 129 -4.44 -5.26 4.67
N SER A 130 -5.37 -4.73 3.90
CA SER A 130 -5.23 -4.64 2.46
C SER A 130 -6.03 -3.47 1.91
N ASN A 131 -5.46 -2.80 0.92
CA ASN A 131 -6.16 -1.90 0.02
C ASN A 131 -5.94 -2.41 -1.42
N PRO A 132 -6.61 -3.51 -1.81
CA PRO A 132 -6.42 -4.14 -3.11
C PRO A 132 -7.05 -3.30 -4.22
N PRO A 133 -6.70 -3.55 -5.50
CA PRO A 133 -7.43 -2.98 -6.62
C PRO A 133 -8.89 -3.45 -6.60
N TYR A 134 -9.83 -2.50 -6.69
CA TYR A 134 -11.28 -2.78 -6.57
C TYR A 134 -12.14 -2.02 -7.59
N ILE A 135 -11.54 -1.31 -8.53
CA ILE A 135 -12.29 -0.56 -9.55
C ILE A 135 -12.64 -1.50 -10.69
N GLU A 136 -13.91 -1.56 -11.08
CA GLU A 136 -14.34 -2.32 -12.25
C GLU A 136 -13.57 -1.86 -13.50
N SER A 137 -13.14 -2.80 -14.34
CA SER A 137 -12.28 -2.50 -15.50
C SER A 137 -12.88 -1.44 -16.44
N ASP A 138 -14.19 -1.47 -16.64
CA ASP A 138 -14.91 -0.54 -17.52
C ASP A 138 -15.02 0.88 -16.89
N VAL A 139 -14.98 0.97 -15.57
CA VAL A 139 -15.07 2.24 -14.85
C VAL A 139 -13.76 3.02 -14.89
N ILE A 140 -12.62 2.33 -15.02
CA ILE A 140 -11.29 2.97 -15.03
C ILE A 140 -11.20 4.08 -16.09
N GLU A 141 -11.77 3.85 -17.29
CA GLU A 141 -11.74 4.82 -18.38
C GLU A 141 -12.55 6.10 -18.08
N THR A 142 -13.43 6.06 -17.09
CA THR A 142 -14.24 7.20 -16.66
C THR A 142 -13.57 8.05 -15.56
N LEU A 143 -12.48 7.56 -14.98
CA LEU A 143 -11.73 8.25 -13.95
C LEU A 143 -11.06 9.52 -14.48
N SER A 144 -10.65 10.40 -13.57
CA SER A 144 -9.90 11.59 -13.95
C SER A 144 -8.59 11.22 -14.67
N THR A 145 -8.14 12.10 -15.57
CA THR A 145 -6.87 11.96 -16.30
C THR A 145 -5.69 11.71 -15.35
N GLU A 146 -5.67 12.35 -14.19
CA GLU A 146 -4.63 12.18 -13.18
C GLU A 146 -4.52 10.71 -12.71
N VAL A 147 -5.65 10.02 -12.59
CA VAL A 147 -5.70 8.64 -12.13
C VAL A 147 -5.48 7.67 -13.29
N LYS A 148 -6.36 7.70 -14.30
CA LYS A 148 -6.36 6.67 -15.35
C LYS A 148 -5.12 6.66 -16.24
N ASP A 149 -4.51 7.84 -16.48
CA ASP A 149 -3.39 8.00 -17.42
C ASP A 149 -2.02 7.98 -16.71
N HIS A 150 -1.98 8.12 -15.38
CA HIS A 150 -0.73 8.28 -14.64
C HIS A 150 -0.53 7.27 -13.52
N GLU A 151 -1.59 6.81 -12.86
CA GLU A 151 -1.45 5.79 -11.82
C GLU A 151 -1.43 4.37 -12.41
N PRO A 152 -0.73 3.42 -11.78
CA PRO A 152 -0.56 2.09 -12.36
C PRO A 152 -1.90 1.35 -12.43
N ARG A 153 -2.30 0.91 -13.62
CA ARG A 153 -3.56 0.17 -13.82
C ARG A 153 -3.67 -1.04 -12.90
N LEU A 154 -2.56 -1.72 -12.66
CA LEU A 154 -2.48 -2.87 -11.76
C LEU A 154 -2.96 -2.55 -10.34
N ALA A 155 -2.80 -1.32 -9.87
CA ALA A 155 -3.26 -0.89 -8.54
C ALA A 155 -4.71 -0.40 -8.53
N LEU A 156 -5.37 -0.31 -9.69
CA LEU A 156 -6.73 0.19 -9.84
C LEU A 156 -7.71 -0.92 -10.22
N ASP A 157 -7.31 -1.79 -11.15
CA ASP A 157 -8.18 -2.72 -11.86
C ASP A 157 -8.52 -3.96 -11.01
N GLY A 158 -9.73 -3.97 -10.47
CA GLY A 158 -10.31 -5.08 -9.71
C GLY A 158 -11.06 -6.11 -10.58
N GLY A 159 -10.89 -6.06 -11.91
CA GLY A 159 -11.57 -6.98 -12.83
C GLY A 159 -12.96 -6.51 -13.23
N ALA A 160 -13.73 -7.41 -13.83
CA ALA A 160 -15.03 -7.09 -14.42
C ALA A 160 -16.09 -6.62 -13.40
N ASP A 161 -15.96 -7.05 -12.16
CA ASP A 161 -16.90 -6.76 -11.06
C ASP A 161 -16.23 -6.08 -9.84
N GLY A 162 -14.95 -5.74 -9.94
CA GLY A 162 -14.19 -5.13 -8.85
C GLY A 162 -13.75 -6.09 -7.74
N PHE A 163 -14.00 -7.39 -7.88
CA PHE A 163 -13.73 -8.40 -6.83
C PHE A 163 -12.63 -9.41 -7.20
N LEU A 164 -11.86 -9.15 -8.25
CA LEU A 164 -10.82 -10.08 -8.71
C LEU A 164 -9.88 -10.52 -7.58
N CYS A 165 -9.44 -9.58 -6.75
CA CYS A 165 -8.50 -9.85 -5.65
C CYS A 165 -9.16 -10.30 -4.34
N THR A 166 -10.50 -10.27 -4.24
CA THR A 166 -11.21 -10.57 -2.99
C THR A 166 -11.94 -11.93 -3.02
N ASN A 167 -11.97 -12.58 -4.17
CA ASN A 167 -12.60 -13.89 -4.37
C ASN A 167 -11.59 -15.06 -4.33
N GLU A 168 -10.34 -14.79 -4.04
CA GLU A 168 -9.26 -15.77 -3.82
C GLU A 168 -9.00 -15.91 -2.30
#